data_1ead18fa1d38b1df57b4cb4e9c88fb9a
#
_entry.id   1ead18fa1d38b1df57b4cb4e9c88fb9a
#
_cell.length_a   1.000
_cell.length_b   1.000
_cell.length_c   1.000
_cell.angle_alpha   90.00
_cell.angle_beta   90.00
_cell.angle_gamma   90.00
#
_symmetry.space_group_name_H-M   'P 1'
#
loop_
_entity.id
_entity.type
_entity.pdbx_description
1 polymer ?
#
loop_
_entity_poly.entity_id
_entity_poly.type
_entity_poly.pdbx_seq_one_letter_code
_entity_poly.pdbx_strand_id
1 'polypeptide(L)'
;MLMNALARSLNIPTVNIGMKVGLNKVIETQQAMGWDKVSIPKVPSMLLGAYSISPYDVTKLYQVIANQGEKIPLSTISSITDRQGNLLYKHNAEGEAIVPAEAAYQTVFAMQQVVERGTARSLLAEFGNLHLAGKTGTTNDTRDAWYVGIDGENVATVWIGRDDNGETTLTGATGALEIYKSYLRQIKPKVLNPPKPDAIKMVGITQYGGWNCEHPVINIPVWADKDQDFCYGGRTGETTNYPTLNDTIPTDTNTQLPQTTQPSPVKESVWDVLDKKDEAKPVN
;
A
#
# COMPACT_ATOMS: atom_id res chain seq x y z
N MET A 1 1.19 14.16 9.61
CA MET A 1 0.23 13.86 8.51
C MET A 1 0.39 12.42 8.04
N LEU A 2 -0.72 11.74 7.74
CA LEU A 2 -0.70 10.35 7.26
C LEU A 2 0.10 10.18 5.96
N MET A 3 -0.04 11.12 5.05
CA MET A 3 0.73 11.15 3.80
C MET A 3 2.25 11.07 4.05
N ASN A 4 2.78 11.83 5.02
CA ASN A 4 4.20 11.78 5.36
C ASN A 4 4.58 10.43 6.01
N ALA A 5 3.66 9.82 6.76
CA ALA A 5 3.87 8.49 7.33
C ALA A 5 3.97 7.43 6.23
N LEU A 6 3.10 7.49 5.21
CA LEU A 6 3.17 6.59 4.05
C LEU A 6 4.44 6.83 3.24
N ALA A 7 4.76 8.10 2.94
CA ALA A 7 5.95 8.46 2.16
C ALA A 7 7.25 7.94 2.78
N ARG A 8 7.35 8.00 4.11
CA ARG A 8 8.52 7.55 4.88
C ARG A 8 8.40 6.11 5.38
N SER A 9 7.30 5.42 5.05
CA SER A 9 7.02 4.03 5.45
C SER A 9 7.09 3.82 6.98
N LEU A 10 6.45 4.71 7.76
CA LEU A 10 6.48 4.66 9.23
C LEU A 10 5.47 3.61 9.75
N ASN A 11 5.95 2.65 10.54
CA ASN A 11 5.15 1.53 11.03
C ASN A 11 4.11 1.97 12.08
N ILE A 12 4.50 2.78 13.07
CA ILE A 12 3.63 3.16 14.19
C ILE A 12 2.36 3.88 13.71
N PRO A 13 2.42 4.93 12.87
CA PRO A 13 1.21 5.57 12.36
C PRO A 13 0.33 4.63 11.53
N THR A 14 0.93 3.71 10.76
CA THR A 14 0.21 2.71 9.95
C THR A 14 -0.58 1.76 10.84
N VAL A 15 0.04 1.20 11.88
CA VAL A 15 -0.65 0.33 12.84
C VAL A 15 -1.74 1.10 13.58
N ASN A 16 -1.46 2.32 14.05
CA ASN A 16 -2.43 3.12 14.80
C ASN A 16 -3.69 3.41 13.97
N ILE A 17 -3.55 3.78 12.69
CA ILE A 17 -4.72 4.04 11.85
C ILE A 17 -5.46 2.75 11.51
N GLY A 18 -4.75 1.67 11.19
CA GLY A 18 -5.37 0.39 10.89
C GLY A 18 -6.15 -0.18 12.08
N MET A 19 -5.63 -0.01 13.30
CA MET A 19 -6.34 -0.38 14.52
C MET A 19 -7.59 0.48 14.77
N LYS A 20 -7.54 1.78 14.46
CA LYS A 20 -8.73 2.67 14.53
C LYS A 20 -9.78 2.30 13.49
N VAL A 21 -9.39 1.93 12.28
CA VAL A 21 -10.31 1.43 11.24
C VAL A 21 -10.90 0.08 11.63
N GLY A 22 -10.11 -0.77 12.26
CA GLY A 22 -10.45 -2.13 12.67
C GLY A 22 -10.00 -3.18 11.66
N LEU A 23 -9.35 -4.23 12.16
CA LEU A 23 -8.75 -5.29 11.33
C LEU A 23 -9.77 -5.96 10.39
N ASN A 24 -11.02 -6.16 10.84
CA ASN A 24 -12.05 -6.75 9.98
C ASN A 24 -12.30 -5.92 8.73
N LYS A 25 -12.48 -4.60 8.88
CA LYS A 25 -12.74 -3.70 7.75
C LYS A 25 -11.55 -3.66 6.78
N VAL A 26 -10.33 -3.71 7.29
CA VAL A 26 -9.13 -3.80 6.45
C VAL A 26 -9.11 -5.11 5.66
N ILE A 27 -9.42 -6.25 6.31
CA ILE A 27 -9.50 -7.57 5.66
C ILE A 27 -10.62 -7.58 4.61
N GLU A 28 -11.82 -7.13 4.95
CA GLU A 28 -12.96 -7.06 4.04
C GLU A 28 -12.64 -6.22 2.80
N THR A 29 -11.97 -5.08 2.97
CA THR A 29 -11.54 -4.23 1.85
C THR A 29 -10.52 -4.95 0.95
N GLN A 30 -9.51 -5.61 1.52
CA GLN A 30 -8.52 -6.36 0.75
C GLN A 30 -9.16 -7.53 -0.01
N GLN A 31 -10.12 -8.23 0.61
CA GLN A 31 -10.88 -9.30 -0.04
C GLN A 31 -11.73 -8.78 -1.20
N ALA A 32 -12.44 -7.67 -1.00
CA ALA A 32 -13.22 -7.02 -2.05
C ALA A 32 -12.33 -6.60 -3.24
N MET A 33 -11.13 -6.08 -2.96
CA MET A 33 -10.15 -5.72 -3.98
C MET A 33 -9.56 -6.93 -4.73
N GLY A 34 -9.85 -8.16 -4.29
CA GLY A 34 -9.51 -9.39 -5.02
C GLY A 34 -8.50 -10.30 -4.34
N TRP A 35 -8.19 -10.09 -3.07
CA TRP A 35 -7.38 -11.04 -2.32
C TRP A 35 -8.28 -12.03 -1.55
N ASP A 36 -8.76 -13.02 -2.27
CA ASP A 36 -9.78 -13.98 -1.83
C ASP A 36 -9.22 -15.38 -1.46
N LYS A 37 -7.94 -15.65 -1.76
CA LYS A 37 -7.40 -17.01 -1.77
C LYS A 37 -6.72 -17.45 -0.48
N VAL A 38 -6.39 -16.55 0.43
CA VAL A 38 -5.62 -16.86 1.63
C VAL A 38 -6.28 -16.25 2.86
N SER A 39 -6.35 -17.03 3.94
CA SER A 39 -6.76 -16.48 5.23
C SER A 39 -5.77 -15.40 5.68
N ILE A 40 -6.20 -14.16 5.72
CA ILE A 40 -5.42 -13.06 6.26
C ILE A 40 -5.38 -13.21 7.78
N PRO A 41 -4.20 -13.33 8.40
CA PRO A 41 -4.10 -13.45 9.85
C PRO A 41 -4.63 -12.19 10.51
N LYS A 42 -5.66 -12.33 11.36
CA LYS A 42 -6.29 -11.19 12.06
C LYS A 42 -5.46 -10.77 13.27
N VAL A 43 -4.28 -10.24 13.02
CA VAL A 43 -3.35 -9.72 14.03
C VAL A 43 -2.81 -8.35 13.60
N PRO A 44 -2.42 -7.47 14.53
CA PRO A 44 -1.97 -6.11 14.19
C PRO A 44 -0.81 -6.06 13.18
N SER A 45 0.07 -7.07 13.16
CA SER A 45 1.19 -7.13 12.22
C SER A 45 0.76 -7.26 10.75
N MET A 46 -0.48 -7.71 10.47
CA MET A 46 -1.03 -7.72 9.11
C MET A 46 -1.04 -6.31 8.49
N LEU A 47 -1.21 -5.27 9.30
CA LEU A 47 -1.21 -3.87 8.87
C LEU A 47 0.14 -3.42 8.32
N LEU A 48 1.19 -4.17 8.58
CA LEU A 48 2.54 -3.96 8.05
C LEU A 48 2.89 -4.95 6.92
N GLY A 49 1.94 -5.77 6.48
CA GLY A 49 2.17 -6.76 5.44
C GLY A 49 2.86 -8.04 5.93
N ALA A 50 2.79 -8.36 7.23
CA ALA A 50 3.38 -9.59 7.80
C ALA A 50 2.53 -10.83 7.46
N TYR A 51 2.45 -11.16 6.18
CA TYR A 51 1.77 -12.34 5.63
C TYR A 51 2.30 -12.68 4.23
N SER A 52 2.13 -13.91 3.80
CA SER A 52 2.56 -14.35 2.47
C SER A 52 1.54 -13.95 1.41
N ILE A 53 2.03 -13.31 0.35
CA ILE A 53 1.22 -12.89 -0.80
C ILE A 53 2.07 -12.99 -2.07
N SER A 54 1.45 -13.39 -3.20
CA SER A 54 2.16 -13.45 -4.46
C SER A 54 2.30 -12.07 -5.12
N PRO A 55 3.34 -11.82 -5.95
CA PRO A 55 3.42 -10.59 -6.74
C PRO A 55 2.19 -10.34 -7.61
N TYR A 56 1.57 -11.41 -8.11
CA TYR A 56 0.34 -11.34 -8.88
C TYR A 56 -0.83 -10.78 -8.05
N ASP A 57 -1.02 -11.29 -6.83
CA ASP A 57 -2.11 -10.82 -5.96
C ASP A 57 -1.85 -9.39 -5.46
N VAL A 58 -0.59 -9.01 -5.19
CA VAL A 58 -0.23 -7.62 -4.92
C VAL A 58 -0.61 -6.73 -6.10
N THR A 59 -0.29 -7.14 -7.34
CA THR A 59 -0.64 -6.36 -8.53
C THR A 59 -2.15 -6.18 -8.67
N LYS A 60 -2.96 -7.21 -8.37
CA LYS A 60 -4.43 -7.11 -8.34
C LYS A 60 -4.91 -6.01 -7.39
N LEU A 61 -4.38 -5.98 -6.18
CA LEU A 61 -4.76 -4.97 -5.17
C LEU A 61 -4.40 -3.55 -5.63
N TYR A 62 -3.19 -3.37 -6.15
CA TYR A 62 -2.75 -2.04 -6.61
C TYR A 62 -3.41 -1.60 -7.91
N GLN A 63 -3.83 -2.55 -8.75
CA GLN A 63 -4.60 -2.26 -9.96
C GLN A 63 -5.94 -1.57 -9.62
N VAL A 64 -6.64 -2.00 -8.57
CA VAL A 64 -7.88 -1.34 -8.10
C VAL A 64 -7.60 0.12 -7.72
N ILE A 65 -6.49 0.38 -7.02
CA ILE A 65 -6.10 1.75 -6.63
C ILE A 65 -5.77 2.59 -7.88
N ALA A 66 -4.98 2.03 -8.81
CA ALA A 66 -4.59 2.71 -10.05
C ALA A 66 -5.79 3.01 -10.97
N ASN A 67 -6.79 2.14 -10.98
CA ASN A 67 -8.03 2.26 -11.75
C ASN A 67 -9.14 3.00 -10.99
N GLN A 68 -8.79 3.94 -10.12
CA GLN A 68 -9.77 4.79 -9.42
C GLN A 68 -10.80 4.02 -8.59
N GLY A 69 -10.42 2.87 -8.07
CA GLY A 69 -11.27 2.04 -7.23
C GLY A 69 -12.03 0.94 -7.98
N GLU A 70 -11.86 0.83 -9.27
CA GLU A 70 -12.45 -0.24 -10.07
C GLU A 70 -11.55 -1.47 -10.16
N LYS A 71 -12.10 -2.63 -9.84
CA LYS A 71 -11.47 -3.93 -10.03
C LYS A 71 -11.77 -4.46 -11.44
N ILE A 72 -10.73 -4.62 -12.24
CA ILE A 72 -10.81 -5.21 -13.57
C ILE A 72 -10.23 -6.62 -13.51
N PRO A 73 -10.92 -7.65 -14.04
CA PRO A 73 -10.36 -8.99 -14.13
C PRO A 73 -9.06 -9.00 -14.94
N LEU A 74 -7.97 -9.51 -14.36
CA LEU A 74 -6.70 -9.64 -15.08
C LEU A 74 -6.73 -10.88 -15.99
N SER A 75 -6.24 -10.74 -17.21
CA SER A 75 -6.07 -11.82 -18.17
C SER A 75 -4.74 -11.72 -18.91
N THR A 76 -4.13 -12.86 -19.17
CA THR A 76 -2.95 -12.97 -20.04
C THR A 76 -3.33 -13.10 -21.52
N ILE A 77 -4.62 -13.34 -21.82
CA ILE A 77 -5.14 -13.48 -23.18
C ILE A 77 -6.20 -12.40 -23.41
N SER A 78 -5.88 -11.44 -24.26
CA SER A 78 -6.80 -10.35 -24.61
C SER A 78 -7.86 -10.80 -25.64
N SER A 79 -7.47 -11.62 -26.62
CA SER A 79 -8.38 -12.15 -27.64
C SER A 79 -7.80 -13.40 -28.30
N ILE A 80 -8.68 -14.21 -28.89
CA ILE A 80 -8.32 -15.36 -29.71
C ILE A 80 -9.06 -15.19 -31.04
N THR A 81 -8.35 -15.35 -32.17
CA THR A 81 -8.91 -15.33 -33.52
C THR A 81 -8.57 -16.64 -34.21
N ASP A 82 -9.43 -17.04 -35.19
CA ASP A 82 -9.13 -18.16 -36.10
C ASP A 82 -8.10 -17.74 -37.17
N ARG A 83 -7.74 -18.69 -38.08
CA ARG A 83 -6.81 -18.42 -39.17
C ARG A 83 -7.34 -17.42 -40.19
N GLN A 84 -8.66 -17.24 -40.27
CA GLN A 84 -9.36 -16.31 -41.14
C GLN A 84 -9.51 -14.92 -40.53
N GLY A 85 -9.08 -14.73 -39.25
CA GLY A 85 -9.18 -13.46 -38.53
C GLY A 85 -10.51 -13.27 -37.79
N ASN A 86 -11.42 -14.27 -37.78
CA ASN A 86 -12.67 -14.17 -37.02
C ASN A 86 -12.39 -14.25 -35.52
N LEU A 87 -13.03 -13.37 -34.75
CA LEU A 87 -12.89 -13.31 -33.30
C LEU A 87 -13.60 -14.52 -32.65
N LEU A 88 -12.84 -15.38 -31.96
CA LEU A 88 -13.36 -16.52 -31.20
C LEU A 88 -13.56 -16.21 -29.73
N TYR A 89 -12.70 -15.34 -29.16
CA TYR A 89 -12.75 -14.93 -27.77
C TYR A 89 -12.23 -13.51 -27.64
N LYS A 90 -12.85 -12.72 -26.76
CA LYS A 90 -12.35 -11.43 -26.29
C LYS A 90 -12.50 -11.36 -24.78
N HIS A 91 -11.42 -10.99 -24.09
CA HIS A 91 -11.48 -10.77 -22.65
C HIS A 91 -12.47 -9.65 -22.33
N ASN A 92 -13.37 -9.89 -21.37
CA ASN A 92 -14.21 -8.84 -20.83
C ASN A 92 -13.41 -8.09 -19.75
N ALA A 93 -13.13 -6.82 -20.02
CA ALA A 93 -12.41 -5.92 -19.12
C ALA A 93 -13.36 -4.94 -18.40
N GLU A 94 -14.64 -5.31 -18.21
CA GLU A 94 -15.57 -4.49 -17.44
C GLU A 94 -15.11 -4.41 -15.97
N GLY A 95 -15.01 -3.18 -15.47
CA GLY A 95 -14.64 -2.89 -14.10
C GLY A 95 -15.82 -2.98 -13.14
N GLU A 96 -15.54 -3.41 -11.91
CA GLU A 96 -16.47 -3.39 -10.78
C GLU A 96 -15.98 -2.35 -9.77
N ALA A 97 -16.81 -1.35 -9.43
CA ALA A 97 -16.46 -0.33 -8.43
C ALA A 97 -16.42 -0.96 -7.03
N ILE A 98 -15.23 -1.03 -6.45
CA ILE A 98 -14.97 -1.65 -5.14
C ILE A 98 -14.62 -0.61 -4.07
N VAL A 99 -13.84 0.40 -4.46
CA VAL A 99 -13.38 1.47 -3.56
C VAL A 99 -13.86 2.80 -4.13
N PRO A 100 -14.31 3.76 -3.30
CA PRO A 100 -14.65 5.09 -3.80
C PRO A 100 -13.48 5.72 -4.57
N ALA A 101 -13.78 6.35 -5.70
CA ALA A 101 -12.78 6.98 -6.55
C ALA A 101 -11.96 8.05 -5.81
N GLU A 102 -12.60 8.73 -4.85
CA GLU A 102 -11.96 9.73 -3.99
C GLU A 102 -10.89 9.10 -3.10
N ALA A 103 -11.18 7.93 -2.51
CA ALA A 103 -10.23 7.21 -1.66
C ALA A 103 -9.05 6.67 -2.49
N ALA A 104 -9.32 6.14 -3.68
CA ALA A 104 -8.29 5.71 -4.63
C ALA A 104 -7.41 6.88 -5.06
N TYR A 105 -8.00 8.02 -5.44
CA TYR A 105 -7.28 9.23 -5.83
C TYR A 105 -6.36 9.75 -4.71
N GLN A 106 -6.88 9.84 -3.46
CA GLN A 106 -6.08 10.25 -2.31
C GLN A 106 -4.94 9.26 -2.03
N THR A 107 -5.17 7.97 -2.25
CA THR A 107 -4.15 6.93 -2.07
C THR A 107 -3.05 7.06 -3.12
N VAL A 108 -3.40 7.23 -4.41
CA VAL A 108 -2.43 7.48 -5.49
C VAL A 108 -1.62 8.74 -5.20
N PHE A 109 -2.27 9.83 -4.79
CA PHE A 109 -1.56 11.06 -4.40
C PHE A 109 -0.56 10.82 -3.26
N ALA A 110 -0.97 10.07 -2.23
CA ALA A 110 -0.06 9.74 -1.12
C ALA A 110 1.09 8.84 -1.58
N MET A 111 0.88 7.94 -2.55
CA MET A 111 1.92 7.12 -3.17
C MET A 111 2.85 7.94 -4.07
N GLN A 112 2.37 9.01 -4.72
CA GLN A 112 3.24 9.96 -5.42
C GLN A 112 4.22 10.63 -4.44
N GLN A 113 3.78 10.91 -3.20
CA GLN A 113 4.66 11.48 -2.17
C GLN A 113 5.79 10.52 -1.74
N VAL A 114 5.62 9.20 -1.90
CA VAL A 114 6.70 8.21 -1.70
C VAL A 114 7.82 8.42 -2.72
N VAL A 115 7.47 8.78 -3.96
CA VAL A 115 8.43 9.11 -5.02
C VAL A 115 9.00 10.52 -4.85
N GLU A 116 8.16 11.50 -4.57
CA GLU A 116 8.61 12.90 -4.50
C GLU A 116 9.51 13.19 -3.30
N ARG A 117 9.22 12.60 -2.14
CA ARG A 117 9.91 12.94 -0.87
C ARG A 117 10.18 11.76 0.05
N GLY A 118 9.88 10.54 -0.39
CA GLY A 118 9.93 9.34 0.43
C GLY A 118 10.99 8.33 0.01
N THR A 119 10.68 7.06 0.28
CA THR A 119 11.60 5.93 0.10
C THR A 119 11.94 5.60 -1.35
N ALA A 120 11.14 6.09 -2.32
CA ALA A 120 11.39 5.90 -3.76
C ALA A 120 11.92 7.16 -4.45
N ARG A 121 12.47 8.13 -3.71
CA ARG A 121 12.93 9.42 -4.25
C ARG A 121 13.98 9.29 -5.35
N SER A 122 14.70 8.19 -5.42
CA SER A 122 15.69 7.97 -6.48
C SER A 122 15.10 7.92 -7.90
N LEU A 123 13.77 7.77 -8.04
CA LEU A 123 13.09 7.87 -9.34
C LEU A 123 13.06 9.29 -9.90
N LEU A 124 13.12 10.33 -9.06
CA LEU A 124 13.00 11.71 -9.52
C LEU A 124 14.09 12.12 -10.49
N ALA A 125 15.31 11.60 -10.35
CA ALA A 125 16.44 11.97 -11.17
C ALA A 125 16.21 11.68 -12.67
N GLU A 126 15.47 10.60 -12.97
CA GLU A 126 15.23 10.15 -14.35
C GLU A 126 13.78 10.36 -14.80
N PHE A 127 12.81 10.27 -13.86
CA PHE A 127 11.38 10.16 -14.15
C PHE A 127 10.53 11.20 -13.43
N GLY A 128 11.14 12.25 -12.88
CA GLY A 128 10.44 13.23 -12.03
C GLY A 128 9.27 13.94 -12.71
N ASN A 129 9.31 14.13 -14.02
CA ASN A 129 8.25 14.75 -14.82
C ASN A 129 7.04 13.83 -15.07
N LEU A 130 7.13 12.56 -14.69
CA LEU A 130 6.07 11.57 -14.93
C LEU A 130 5.10 11.44 -13.76
N HIS A 131 5.36 12.09 -12.63
CA HIS A 131 4.53 12.04 -11.42
C HIS A 131 4.19 10.63 -10.94
N LEU A 132 5.15 9.71 -11.05
CA LEU A 132 4.97 8.30 -10.71
C LEU A 132 4.50 8.13 -9.26
N ALA A 133 3.70 7.10 -9.03
CA ALA A 133 3.33 6.66 -7.70
C ALA A 133 3.95 5.30 -7.38
N GLY A 134 4.20 5.01 -6.11
CA GLY A 134 4.73 3.69 -5.75
C GLY A 134 4.86 3.48 -4.25
N LYS A 135 5.24 2.26 -3.89
CA LYS A 135 5.50 1.88 -2.50
C LYS A 135 6.60 0.85 -2.41
N THR A 136 7.56 1.08 -1.53
CA THR A 136 8.60 0.12 -1.15
C THR A 136 8.11 -0.79 -0.03
N GLY A 137 8.53 -2.04 -0.02
CA GLY A 137 8.39 -2.97 1.09
C GLY A 137 9.73 -3.64 1.40
N THR A 138 9.98 -3.90 2.67
CA THR A 138 11.15 -4.66 3.12
C THR A 138 10.75 -5.42 4.35
N THR A 139 10.95 -6.74 4.36
CA THR A 139 10.73 -7.57 5.54
C THR A 139 11.93 -7.48 6.50
N ASN A 140 11.72 -7.94 7.73
CA ASN A 140 12.81 -8.06 8.70
C ASN A 140 13.95 -8.90 8.10
N ASP A 141 15.17 -8.62 8.50
CA ASP A 141 16.38 -9.28 8.03
C ASP A 141 16.56 -9.23 6.49
N THR A 142 15.91 -8.27 5.81
CA THR A 142 15.99 -8.09 4.35
C THR A 142 15.74 -9.37 3.55
N ARG A 143 14.83 -10.23 4.00
CA ARG A 143 14.49 -11.49 3.32
C ARG A 143 13.72 -11.24 2.03
N ASP A 144 12.82 -10.24 2.06
CA ASP A 144 12.04 -9.81 0.90
C ASP A 144 12.23 -8.31 0.66
N ALA A 145 12.43 -7.96 -0.59
CA ALA A 145 12.46 -6.60 -1.09
C ALA A 145 11.34 -6.42 -2.12
N TRP A 146 10.44 -5.47 -1.88
CA TRP A 146 9.27 -5.21 -2.71
C TRP A 146 9.27 -3.78 -3.25
N TYR A 147 8.79 -3.63 -4.46
CA TYR A 147 8.37 -2.35 -5.00
C TYR A 147 7.14 -2.53 -5.88
N VAL A 148 6.13 -1.69 -5.67
CA VAL A 148 5.02 -1.54 -6.60
C VAL A 148 5.07 -0.13 -7.14
N GLY A 149 5.07 -0.01 -8.46
CA GLY A 149 5.07 1.28 -9.16
C GLY A 149 3.87 1.41 -10.08
N ILE A 150 3.39 2.63 -10.21
CA ILE A 150 2.26 3.01 -11.06
C ILE A 150 2.72 4.17 -11.95
N ASP A 151 2.57 4.03 -13.24
CA ASP A 151 2.62 5.09 -14.23
C ASP A 151 1.23 5.36 -14.84
N GLY A 152 1.14 6.17 -15.88
CA GLY A 152 -0.13 6.52 -16.51
C GLY A 152 -0.87 5.37 -17.21
N GLU A 153 -0.22 4.23 -17.45
CA GLU A 153 -0.79 3.08 -18.16
C GLU A 153 -0.54 1.74 -17.46
N ASN A 154 0.44 1.66 -16.54
CA ASN A 154 0.91 0.39 -16.02
C ASN A 154 0.95 0.36 -14.49
N VAL A 155 0.67 -0.81 -13.94
CA VAL A 155 1.03 -1.19 -12.58
C VAL A 155 2.05 -2.32 -12.66
N ALA A 156 3.21 -2.14 -12.04
CA ALA A 156 4.26 -3.14 -12.02
C ALA A 156 4.69 -3.46 -10.60
N THR A 157 4.70 -4.74 -10.29
CA THR A 157 5.15 -5.26 -8.99
C THR A 157 6.49 -5.98 -9.17
N VAL A 158 7.47 -5.60 -8.38
CA VAL A 158 8.78 -6.26 -8.31
C VAL A 158 8.97 -6.84 -6.93
N TRP A 159 9.36 -8.11 -6.89
CA TRP A 159 9.75 -8.81 -5.68
C TRP A 159 11.12 -9.46 -5.87
N ILE A 160 11.94 -9.37 -4.83
CA ILE A 160 13.21 -10.08 -4.70
C ILE A 160 13.17 -10.83 -3.38
N GLY A 161 13.44 -12.10 -3.44
CA GLY A 161 13.53 -13.00 -2.29
C GLY A 161 14.32 -14.25 -2.65
N ARG A 162 14.48 -15.14 -1.68
CA ARG A 162 15.17 -16.42 -1.85
C ARG A 162 14.22 -17.56 -1.53
N ASP A 163 14.34 -18.67 -2.24
CA ASP A 163 13.50 -19.86 -2.03
C ASP A 163 13.74 -20.49 -0.66
N ASP A 164 14.95 -20.35 -0.11
CA ASP A 164 15.33 -20.81 1.22
C ASP A 164 14.97 -19.80 2.34
N ASN A 165 14.24 -18.74 2.00
CA ASN A 165 13.89 -17.65 2.90
C ASN A 165 15.10 -16.99 3.60
N GLY A 166 16.29 -17.10 2.99
CA GLY A 166 17.51 -16.45 3.48
C GLY A 166 17.54 -14.94 3.25
N GLU A 167 18.45 -14.26 3.92
CA GLU A 167 18.67 -12.81 3.73
C GLU A 167 19.16 -12.50 2.31
N THR A 168 18.61 -11.43 1.72
CA THR A 168 19.03 -10.92 0.40
C THR A 168 20.01 -9.76 0.50
N THR A 169 20.13 -9.15 1.68
CA THR A 169 20.83 -7.87 1.93
C THR A 169 20.27 -6.68 1.14
N LEU A 170 19.15 -6.87 0.44
CA LEU A 170 18.48 -5.84 -0.36
C LEU A 170 17.21 -5.32 0.33
N THR A 171 16.97 -4.04 0.17
CA THR A 171 15.71 -3.41 0.59
C THR A 171 14.83 -3.12 -0.62
N GLY A 172 13.57 -2.78 -0.39
CA GLY A 172 12.71 -2.32 -1.48
C GLY A 172 13.29 -1.15 -2.27
N ALA A 173 14.03 -0.26 -1.61
CA ALA A 173 14.66 0.89 -2.25
C ALA A 173 15.98 0.56 -2.98
N THR A 174 16.77 -0.39 -2.49
CA THR A 174 18.10 -0.72 -3.06
C THR A 174 18.08 -1.94 -3.98
N GLY A 175 17.01 -2.73 -3.97
CA GLY A 175 16.82 -3.92 -4.81
C GLY A 175 15.64 -3.75 -5.76
N ALA A 176 14.42 -3.96 -5.29
CA ALA A 176 13.23 -4.02 -6.13
C ALA A 176 12.98 -2.72 -6.93
N LEU A 177 13.22 -1.55 -6.33
CA LEU A 177 13.11 -0.26 -7.00
C LEU A 177 14.11 -0.11 -8.16
N GLU A 178 15.32 -0.64 -8.05
CA GLU A 178 16.32 -0.57 -9.11
C GLU A 178 15.93 -1.43 -10.33
N ILE A 179 15.31 -2.59 -10.09
CA ILE A 179 14.72 -3.40 -11.17
C ILE A 179 13.57 -2.64 -11.83
N TYR A 180 12.69 -2.02 -11.05
CA TYR A 180 11.61 -1.20 -11.59
C TYR A 180 12.13 -0.04 -12.45
N LYS A 181 13.21 0.66 -12.04
CA LYS A 181 13.86 1.68 -12.86
C LYS A 181 14.36 1.13 -14.19
N SER A 182 14.98 -0.06 -14.16
CA SER A 182 15.43 -0.73 -15.37
C SER A 182 14.28 -1.10 -16.30
N TYR A 183 13.15 -1.52 -15.75
CA TYR A 183 11.92 -1.76 -16.50
C TYR A 183 11.40 -0.47 -17.15
N LEU A 184 11.30 0.63 -16.40
CA LEU A 184 10.84 1.93 -16.93
C LEU A 184 11.70 2.44 -18.09
N ARG A 185 13.03 2.20 -18.09
CA ARG A 185 13.91 2.57 -19.20
C ARG A 185 13.59 1.81 -20.50
N GLN A 186 13.01 0.62 -20.41
CA GLN A 186 12.68 -0.23 -21.56
C GLN A 186 11.29 0.03 -22.12
N ILE A 187 10.33 0.34 -21.26
CA ILE A 187 9.01 0.77 -21.68
C ILE A 187 9.00 2.30 -21.82
N LYS A 188 8.06 2.86 -22.52
CA LYS A 188 7.87 4.32 -22.57
C LYS A 188 6.82 4.73 -21.55
N PRO A 189 7.18 4.90 -20.27
CA PRO A 189 6.21 5.16 -19.22
C PRO A 189 5.43 6.44 -19.48
N LYS A 190 4.17 6.48 -19.08
CA LYS A 190 3.30 7.63 -19.26
C LYS A 190 3.18 8.46 -17.98
N VAL A 191 2.89 9.73 -18.17
CA VAL A 191 2.60 10.65 -17.05
C VAL A 191 1.39 10.12 -16.27
N LEU A 192 1.55 9.96 -14.95
CA LEU A 192 0.47 9.57 -14.06
C LEU A 192 -0.34 10.82 -13.66
N ASN A 193 -1.49 10.97 -14.27
CA ASN A 193 -2.41 12.08 -14.00
C ASN A 193 -3.85 11.55 -13.92
N PRO A 194 -4.22 10.88 -12.82
CA PRO A 194 -5.56 10.34 -12.65
C PRO A 194 -6.58 11.48 -12.64
N PRO A 195 -7.76 11.31 -13.27
CA PRO A 195 -8.82 12.30 -13.21
C PRO A 195 -9.25 12.55 -11.76
N LYS A 196 -9.32 13.83 -11.39
CA LYS A 196 -9.70 14.24 -10.04
C LYS A 196 -11.23 14.13 -9.87
N PRO A 197 -11.72 13.31 -8.91
CA PRO A 197 -13.15 13.25 -8.61
C PRO A 197 -13.73 14.60 -8.16
N ASP A 198 -15.01 14.85 -8.45
CA ASP A 198 -15.66 16.11 -8.13
C ASP A 198 -15.70 16.45 -6.64
N ALA A 199 -15.83 15.41 -5.80
CA ALA A 199 -15.83 15.56 -4.34
C ALA A 199 -14.43 15.77 -3.74
N ILE A 200 -13.38 15.79 -4.57
CA ILE A 200 -12.02 16.10 -4.14
C ILE A 200 -11.73 17.60 -4.32
N LYS A 201 -11.39 18.26 -3.22
CA LYS A 201 -10.87 19.64 -3.20
C LYS A 201 -9.37 19.61 -2.93
N MET A 202 -8.61 20.42 -3.67
CA MET A 202 -7.20 20.64 -3.38
C MET A 202 -7.08 21.77 -2.36
N VAL A 203 -6.49 21.46 -1.21
CA VAL A 203 -6.42 22.40 -0.07
C VAL A 203 -4.98 22.63 0.33
N GLY A 204 -4.61 23.89 0.45
CA GLY A 204 -3.27 24.30 0.85
C GLY A 204 -3.01 24.05 2.33
N ILE A 205 -1.84 23.52 2.64
CA ILE A 205 -1.42 23.25 4.02
C ILE A 205 0.00 23.74 4.30
N THR A 206 0.29 24.01 5.57
CA THR A 206 1.65 24.24 6.09
C THR A 206 2.44 22.92 6.14
N GLN A 207 3.75 23.03 6.39
CA GLN A 207 4.60 21.85 6.63
C GLN A 207 4.16 21.00 7.84
N TYR A 208 3.43 21.59 8.79
CA TYR A 208 2.91 20.90 9.99
C TYR A 208 1.48 20.36 9.80
N GLY A 209 0.84 20.61 8.66
CA GLY A 209 -0.50 20.10 8.33
C GLY A 209 -1.65 21.04 8.70
N GLY A 210 -1.38 22.25 9.18
CA GLY A 210 -2.41 23.28 9.34
C GLY A 210 -2.85 23.86 7.99
N TRP A 211 -4.11 24.29 7.89
CA TRP A 211 -4.64 24.92 6.67
C TRP A 211 -3.89 26.23 6.35
N ASN A 212 -3.50 26.42 5.12
CA ASN A 212 -2.87 27.63 4.62
C ASN A 212 -3.19 27.82 3.14
N CYS A 213 -4.23 28.57 2.85
CA CYS A 213 -4.70 28.80 1.49
C CYS A 213 -3.98 29.94 0.77
N GLU A 214 -3.34 30.86 1.51
CA GLU A 214 -2.65 32.00 0.92
C GLU A 214 -1.21 31.64 0.50
N HIS A 215 -0.50 30.92 1.37
CA HIS A 215 0.90 30.54 1.14
C HIS A 215 1.12 29.06 1.47
N PRO A 216 0.54 28.13 0.70
CA PRO A 216 0.66 26.71 0.98
C PRO A 216 2.08 26.21 0.73
N VAL A 217 2.56 25.32 1.59
CA VAL A 217 3.78 24.55 1.33
C VAL A 217 3.49 23.41 0.36
N ILE A 218 2.27 22.86 0.44
CA ILE A 218 1.76 21.82 -0.46
C ILE A 218 0.23 21.89 -0.51
N ASN A 219 -0.33 21.57 -1.68
CA ASN A 219 -1.75 21.31 -1.83
C ASN A 219 -2.00 19.81 -1.70
N ILE A 220 -2.97 19.42 -0.88
CA ILE A 220 -3.37 18.04 -0.68
C ILE A 220 -4.81 17.82 -1.12
N PRO A 221 -5.16 16.62 -1.65
CA PRO A 221 -6.53 16.27 -1.95
C PRO A 221 -7.29 15.98 -0.65
N VAL A 222 -8.42 16.63 -0.48
CA VAL A 222 -9.34 16.39 0.64
C VAL A 222 -10.69 15.97 0.07
N TRP A 223 -11.21 14.86 0.56
CA TRP A 223 -12.56 14.44 0.27
C TRP A 223 -13.51 15.22 1.17
N ALA A 224 -14.34 16.04 0.58
CA ALA A 224 -15.18 16.99 1.30
C ALA A 224 -16.55 17.12 0.67
N ASP A 225 -17.54 17.45 1.48
CA ASP A 225 -18.84 17.85 0.99
C ASP A 225 -18.71 19.10 0.11
N LYS A 226 -19.64 19.26 -0.87
CA LYS A 226 -19.58 20.32 -1.88
C LYS A 226 -19.45 21.73 -1.30
N ASP A 227 -20.04 21.96 -0.15
CA ASP A 227 -20.15 23.28 0.50
C ASP A 227 -19.06 23.50 1.57
N GLN A 228 -18.19 22.52 1.83
CA GLN A 228 -17.14 22.67 2.84
C GLN A 228 -16.01 23.55 2.31
N ASP A 229 -15.84 24.73 2.93
CA ASP A 229 -14.74 25.64 2.63
C ASP A 229 -13.66 25.56 3.71
N PHE A 230 -12.54 24.95 3.38
CA PHE A 230 -11.41 24.78 4.30
C PHE A 230 -10.61 26.06 4.51
N CYS A 231 -10.78 27.06 3.63
CA CYS A 231 -10.01 28.28 3.65
C CYS A 231 -10.63 29.38 4.52
N TYR A 232 -11.93 29.35 4.72
CA TYR A 232 -12.64 30.35 5.51
C TYR A 232 -12.79 30.03 7.00
N GLY A 233 -12.65 28.77 7.41
CA GLY A 233 -12.71 28.36 8.82
C GLY A 233 -11.59 28.88 9.72
N GLY A 234 -10.54 29.50 9.16
CA GLY A 234 -9.41 30.05 9.90
C GLY A 234 -9.52 31.53 10.29
N ARG A 235 -10.57 32.26 9.87
CA ARG A 235 -10.73 33.71 10.16
C ARG A 235 -11.63 34.03 11.37
N THR A 236 -12.40 33.10 11.88
CA THR A 236 -13.06 33.27 13.16
C THR A 236 -12.10 32.78 14.23
N GLY A 237 -11.64 33.69 15.08
CA GLY A 237 -10.64 33.48 16.15
C GLY A 237 -11.01 32.43 17.22
N GLU A 238 -11.71 31.41 16.87
CA GLU A 238 -11.81 30.17 17.59
C GLU A 238 -10.64 29.28 17.19
N THR A 239 -9.61 29.30 18.01
CA THR A 239 -8.62 28.23 18.08
C THR A 239 -9.38 26.93 18.28
N THR A 240 -9.75 26.23 17.20
CA THR A 240 -10.04 24.81 17.34
C THR A 240 -8.75 24.18 17.84
N ASN A 241 -8.72 23.88 19.15
CA ASN A 241 -7.67 23.11 19.79
C ASN A 241 -7.66 21.74 19.12
N TYR A 242 -6.93 21.64 18.00
CA TYR A 242 -6.44 20.33 17.58
C TYR A 242 -5.45 19.90 18.66
N PRO A 243 -5.62 18.70 19.24
CA PRO A 243 -4.64 18.21 20.19
C PRO A 243 -3.27 18.25 19.52
N THR A 244 -2.41 19.10 20.02
CA THR A 244 -1.00 19.07 19.70
C THR A 244 -0.48 17.70 20.14
N LEU A 245 0.53 17.19 19.47
CA LEU A 245 1.18 15.91 19.81
C LEU A 245 1.71 15.86 21.27
N ASN A 246 1.52 16.92 22.04
CA ASN A 246 1.85 17.08 23.47
C ASN A 246 0.64 17.00 24.40
N ASP A 247 -0.58 16.86 23.89
CA ASP A 247 -1.70 16.55 24.78
C ASP A 247 -1.51 15.13 25.27
N THR A 248 -0.99 15.09 26.48
CA THR A 248 -0.77 13.97 27.36
C THR A 248 -1.74 12.82 27.07
N ILE A 249 -1.17 11.69 26.67
CA ILE A 249 -1.79 10.39 26.94
C ILE A 249 -2.18 10.44 28.42
N PRO A 250 -3.45 10.25 28.78
CA PRO A 250 -3.83 10.09 30.18
C PRO A 250 -2.99 8.92 30.69
N THR A 251 -2.05 9.22 31.55
CA THR A 251 -1.37 8.22 32.35
C THR A 251 -2.39 7.74 33.38
N ASP A 252 -3.22 6.79 32.94
CA ASP A 252 -3.99 6.00 33.88
C ASP A 252 -2.99 5.09 34.62
N THR A 253 -2.56 5.59 35.77
CA THR A 253 -1.55 4.99 36.64
C THR A 253 -2.04 3.74 37.37
N ASN A 254 -3.05 3.03 36.85
CA ASN A 254 -3.59 1.84 37.49
C ASN A 254 -3.81 0.63 36.56
N THR A 255 -3.09 0.55 35.45
CA THR A 255 -3.03 -0.73 34.74
C THR A 255 -1.67 -1.34 35.02
N GLN A 256 -1.59 -2.22 36.01
CA GLN A 256 -0.46 -3.12 36.21
C GLN A 256 -0.22 -3.87 34.91
N LEU A 257 0.93 -3.63 34.32
CA LEU A 257 1.47 -4.48 33.23
C LEU A 257 1.47 -5.92 33.72
N PRO A 258 0.92 -6.87 32.96
CA PRO A 258 1.09 -8.28 33.27
C PRO A 258 2.60 -8.55 33.34
N GLN A 259 3.03 -9.08 34.48
CA GLN A 259 4.41 -9.55 34.61
C GLN A 259 4.69 -10.56 33.50
N THR A 260 5.75 -10.34 32.76
CA THR A 260 6.27 -11.27 31.76
C THR A 260 6.63 -12.58 32.47
N THR A 261 5.71 -13.54 32.42
CA THR A 261 6.05 -14.92 32.65
C THR A 261 6.98 -15.35 31.50
N GLN A 262 8.13 -15.90 31.85
CA GLN A 262 9.05 -16.49 30.89
C GLN A 262 8.28 -17.42 29.94
N PRO A 263 8.52 -17.38 28.62
CA PRO A 263 7.88 -18.30 27.71
C PRO A 263 8.28 -19.73 28.10
N SER A 264 7.27 -20.56 28.30
CA SER A 264 7.44 -22.01 28.40
C SER A 264 8.19 -22.52 27.15
N PRO A 265 9.02 -23.56 27.27
CA PRO A 265 9.77 -24.08 26.13
C PRO A 265 8.81 -24.45 25.00
N VAL A 266 9.12 -23.95 23.81
CA VAL A 266 8.37 -24.17 22.56
C VAL A 266 8.24 -25.66 22.33
N LYS A 267 7.03 -26.18 22.38
CA LYS A 267 6.74 -27.53 21.88
C LYS A 267 7.01 -27.55 20.38
N GLU A 268 7.59 -28.68 19.94
CA GLU A 268 8.01 -29.06 18.58
C GLU A 268 7.39 -28.21 17.45
N SER A 269 8.22 -27.69 16.55
CA SER A 269 7.78 -26.96 15.38
C SER A 269 7.01 -27.88 14.42
N VAL A 270 6.14 -27.31 13.59
CA VAL A 270 5.41 -28.08 12.56
C VAL A 270 6.38 -28.86 11.64
N TRP A 271 7.60 -28.39 11.48
CA TRP A 271 8.64 -28.98 10.68
C TRP A 271 9.20 -30.27 11.35
N ASP A 272 9.30 -30.30 12.68
CA ASP A 272 9.76 -31.49 13.43
C ASP A 272 8.75 -32.66 13.36
N VAL A 273 7.48 -32.36 13.01
CA VAL A 273 6.42 -33.38 12.83
C VAL A 273 6.43 -33.93 11.41
N LEU A 274 6.93 -33.23 10.42
CA LEU A 274 7.01 -33.70 9.04
C LEU A 274 8.22 -34.62 8.81
N ASP A 275 9.36 -34.35 9.43
CA ASP A 275 10.55 -35.20 9.34
C ASP A 275 10.37 -36.61 9.97
N LYS A 276 9.44 -36.73 10.93
CA LYS A 276 9.13 -38.03 11.55
C LYS A 276 8.25 -38.97 10.71
N LYS A 277 7.72 -38.51 9.56
CA LYS A 277 6.83 -39.32 8.70
C LYS A 277 7.55 -40.11 7.60
N ASP A 278 8.80 -39.82 7.33
CA ASP A 278 9.56 -40.50 6.25
C ASP A 278 10.34 -41.75 6.70
N GLU A 279 10.25 -42.12 7.99
CA GLU A 279 10.74 -43.45 8.45
C GLU A 279 9.64 -44.50 8.39
N ALA A 280 9.06 -44.76 7.23
CA ALA A 280 8.20 -45.91 7.00
C ALA A 280 9.07 -47.14 6.62
N LYS A 281 9.02 -48.17 7.47
CA LYS A 281 9.71 -49.44 7.37
C LYS A 281 9.53 -50.10 6.00
N PRO A 282 10.55 -50.86 5.52
CA PRO A 282 10.37 -51.69 4.35
C PRO A 282 9.40 -52.85 4.66
N VAL A 283 8.44 -53.03 3.76
CA VAL A 283 7.54 -54.19 3.76
C VAL A 283 8.29 -55.36 3.12
N ASN A 284 8.40 -56.45 3.86
CA ASN A 284 8.86 -57.76 3.34
C ASN A 284 7.89 -58.32 2.30
#